data_93fc48c05142616fc5c7363c297fac55
#
_entry.id   93fc48c05142616fc5c7363c297fac55
#
_cell.length_a   1.000
_cell.length_b   1.000
_cell.length_c   1.000
_cell.angle_alpha   90.00
_cell.angle_beta   90.00
_cell.angle_gamma   90.00
#
_symmetry.space_group_name_H-M   'P 1'
#
loop_
_entity.id
_entity.type
_entity.pdbx_description
1 polymer ?
#
loop_
_entity_poly.entity_id
_entity_poly.type
_entity_poly.pdbx_seq_one_letter_code
_entity_poly.pdbx_strand_id
1 'polypeptide(L)'
;MSPSYRIAVNVEWTSKCNALCPMCPRDQIANPQLMRPETWQQILARLLPEEVFRVVIAGYGEATTHPRFFDYVDALRQHPVRFDMVSNGHLLDEEKIRHLDGAIDLLIVSFSSIDPDVYRYVHANLDQQRVMANLQAAQKLFKHTQLGISLTPMPECLPALPQTIDWLKAQGIRTLTMSPTLYNRGGSLQDHELATARLRQIIQQYGLRSQEFDFVPSAGEVFRQWRANRFKCVPRNVDLFVAASGDYLYCYNDAAHQHPIGHVSTLGISEMLRRREQMAAQPGLCDGCNMRDRYRAGELVKAGIAFARSRLQAASRNRLIFIGKSS
;
A
#
# COMPACT_ATOMS: atom_id res chain seq x y z
N MET A 1 4.62 8.85 -25.89
CA MET A 1 5.04 9.84 -24.88
C MET A 1 4.96 9.17 -23.53
N SER A 2 6.03 9.14 -22.76
CA SER A 2 6.02 8.66 -21.38
C SER A 2 5.07 9.52 -20.55
N PRO A 3 4.41 8.95 -19.51
CA PRO A 3 3.59 9.75 -18.64
C PRO A 3 4.44 10.85 -17.99
N SER A 4 3.89 12.03 -17.82
CA SER A 4 4.59 13.17 -17.23
C SER A 4 4.79 13.05 -15.70
N TYR A 5 4.51 11.89 -15.12
CA TYR A 5 4.60 11.57 -13.70
C TYR A 5 5.03 10.12 -13.50
N ARG A 6 5.64 9.86 -12.38
CA ARG A 6 6.01 8.51 -11.94
C ARG A 6 4.87 7.92 -11.11
N ILE A 7 4.69 6.60 -11.18
CA ILE A 7 3.63 5.87 -10.50
C ILE A 7 4.20 4.93 -9.43
N ALA A 8 3.40 4.61 -8.42
CA ALA A 8 3.66 3.47 -7.55
C ALA A 8 3.15 2.18 -8.21
N VAL A 9 3.86 1.08 -8.02
CA VAL A 9 3.45 -0.24 -8.50
C VAL A 9 3.30 -1.17 -7.31
N ASN A 10 2.10 -1.72 -7.12
CA ASN A 10 1.87 -2.78 -6.16
C ASN A 10 2.04 -4.13 -6.88
N VAL A 11 2.85 -5.01 -6.33
CA VAL A 11 3.13 -6.33 -6.90
C VAL A 11 2.75 -7.40 -5.90
N GLU A 12 1.86 -8.28 -6.31
CA GLU A 12 1.43 -9.43 -5.53
C GLU A 12 2.29 -10.65 -5.83
N TRP A 13 3.17 -11.06 -4.92
CA TRP A 13 3.94 -12.30 -5.08
C TRP A 13 3.08 -13.56 -4.91
N THR A 14 2.01 -13.44 -4.16
CA THR A 14 1.05 -14.52 -3.96
C THR A 14 -0.30 -13.98 -3.54
N SER A 15 -1.36 -14.61 -3.99
CA SER A 15 -2.71 -14.38 -3.48
C SER A 15 -3.11 -15.38 -2.38
N LYS A 16 -2.18 -16.26 -1.95
CA LYS A 16 -2.37 -17.13 -0.78
C LYS A 16 -2.00 -16.40 0.50
N CYS A 17 -2.83 -16.52 1.52
CA CYS A 17 -2.60 -15.86 2.81
C CYS A 17 -2.82 -16.87 3.95
N ASN A 18 -2.01 -16.75 4.99
CA ASN A 18 -2.18 -17.51 6.24
C ASN A 18 -3.19 -16.85 7.20
N ALA A 19 -3.67 -15.64 6.91
CA ALA A 19 -4.71 -14.94 7.68
C ALA A 19 -6.11 -15.12 7.09
N LEU A 20 -7.13 -14.92 7.93
CA LEU A 20 -8.55 -15.01 7.60
C LEU A 20 -9.30 -13.71 7.93
N CYS A 21 -8.68 -12.57 7.66
CA CYS A 21 -9.20 -11.25 8.02
C CYS A 21 -10.59 -10.97 7.39
N PRO A 22 -11.60 -10.58 8.18
CA PRO A 22 -12.99 -10.40 7.69
C PRO A 22 -13.14 -9.27 6.66
N MET A 23 -12.26 -8.26 6.72
CA MET A 23 -12.27 -7.14 5.77
C MET A 23 -11.55 -7.45 4.45
N CYS A 24 -10.90 -8.61 4.31
CA CYS A 24 -10.16 -8.96 3.11
C CYS A 24 -11.08 -9.74 2.15
N PRO A 25 -11.26 -9.31 0.90
CA PRO A 25 -12.12 -9.96 -0.07
C PRO A 25 -11.48 -11.19 -0.73
N ARG A 26 -10.62 -11.90 -0.02
CA ARG A 26 -9.89 -13.09 -0.52
C ARG A 26 -10.83 -14.21 -1.01
N ASP A 27 -12.05 -14.27 -0.48
CA ASP A 27 -13.04 -15.27 -0.90
C ASP A 27 -13.53 -15.03 -2.34
N GLN A 28 -13.27 -13.85 -2.90
CA GLN A 28 -13.52 -13.56 -4.31
C GLN A 28 -12.42 -14.09 -5.23
N ILE A 29 -11.28 -14.54 -4.67
CA ILE A 29 -10.18 -15.09 -5.44
C ILE A 29 -10.43 -16.57 -5.69
N ALA A 30 -10.98 -16.90 -6.85
CA ALA A 30 -11.34 -18.27 -7.19
C ALA A 30 -10.14 -19.23 -7.22
N ASN A 31 -8.98 -18.77 -7.70
CA ASN A 31 -7.76 -19.56 -7.85
C ASN A 31 -6.55 -18.81 -7.26
N PRO A 32 -6.27 -18.96 -5.95
CA PRO A 32 -5.09 -18.36 -5.35
C PRO A 32 -3.79 -18.86 -5.96
N GLN A 33 -2.94 -17.94 -6.39
CA GLN A 33 -1.73 -18.22 -7.16
C GLN A 33 -0.45 -17.88 -6.38
N LEU A 34 0.65 -18.47 -6.84
CA LEU A 34 2.01 -18.09 -6.52
C LEU A 34 2.64 -17.51 -7.78
N MET A 35 3.29 -16.35 -7.69
CA MET A 35 4.03 -15.76 -8.80
C MET A 35 5.18 -16.69 -9.21
N ARG A 36 5.33 -16.93 -10.50
CA ARG A 36 6.44 -17.72 -11.04
C ARG A 36 7.70 -16.87 -11.18
N PRO A 37 8.89 -17.47 -11.09
CA PRO A 37 10.16 -16.74 -11.23
C PRO A 37 10.26 -15.95 -12.54
N GLU A 38 9.78 -16.52 -13.63
CA GLU A 38 9.81 -15.90 -14.95
C GLU A 38 8.94 -14.63 -14.98
N THR A 39 7.77 -14.69 -14.33
CA THR A 39 6.87 -13.54 -14.18
C THR A 39 7.54 -12.44 -13.35
N TRP A 40 8.21 -12.83 -12.24
CA TRP A 40 8.92 -11.87 -11.39
C TRP A 40 10.06 -11.17 -12.16
N GLN A 41 10.86 -11.90 -12.93
CA GLN A 41 11.90 -11.33 -13.77
C GLN A 41 11.34 -10.39 -14.84
N GLN A 42 10.20 -10.74 -15.45
CA GLN A 42 9.53 -9.87 -16.42
C GLN A 42 9.05 -8.57 -15.77
N ILE A 43 8.51 -8.64 -14.55
CA ILE A 43 8.10 -7.45 -13.79
C ILE A 43 9.33 -6.57 -13.54
N LEU A 44 10.39 -7.11 -12.97
CA LEU A 44 11.61 -6.35 -12.68
C LEU A 44 12.14 -5.64 -13.93
N ALA A 45 12.16 -6.32 -15.07
CA ALA A 45 12.59 -5.73 -16.33
C ALA A 45 11.70 -4.57 -16.84
N ARG A 46 10.46 -4.45 -16.32
CA ARG A 46 9.52 -3.36 -16.66
C ARG A 46 9.55 -2.19 -15.69
N LEU A 47 10.20 -2.34 -14.54
CA LEU A 47 10.26 -1.30 -13.50
C LEU A 47 11.37 -0.30 -13.82
N LEU A 48 11.06 0.71 -14.62
CA LEU A 48 12.01 1.77 -15.00
C LEU A 48 11.94 2.92 -13.98
N PRO A 49 13.08 3.40 -13.43
CA PRO A 49 13.10 4.47 -12.42
C PRO A 49 12.46 5.79 -12.88
N GLU A 50 12.45 6.06 -14.18
CA GLU A 50 11.79 7.22 -14.78
C GLU A 50 10.26 7.12 -14.79
N GLU A 51 9.70 5.90 -14.73
CA GLU A 51 8.27 5.62 -14.74
C GLU A 51 7.73 5.29 -13.35
N VAL A 52 8.57 4.67 -12.53
CA VAL A 52 8.19 4.14 -11.21
C VAL A 52 8.98 4.84 -10.11
N PHE A 53 8.29 5.40 -9.12
CA PHE A 53 8.97 6.03 -7.99
C PHE A 53 9.13 5.08 -6.79
N ARG A 54 8.29 4.06 -6.69
CA ARG A 54 8.41 2.96 -5.72
C ARG A 54 7.62 1.74 -6.15
N VAL A 55 8.01 0.59 -5.67
CA VAL A 55 7.25 -0.66 -5.76
C VAL A 55 6.88 -1.10 -4.36
N VAL A 56 5.65 -1.52 -4.17
CA VAL A 56 5.18 -2.09 -2.91
C VAL A 56 4.85 -3.56 -3.14
N ILE A 57 5.57 -4.44 -2.48
CA ILE A 57 5.23 -5.87 -2.47
C ILE A 57 4.02 -6.03 -1.54
N ALA A 58 2.85 -6.12 -2.13
CA ALA A 58 1.57 -6.17 -1.44
C ALA A 58 0.50 -6.75 -2.36
N GLY A 59 -0.50 -7.39 -1.79
CA GLY A 59 -1.62 -7.96 -2.53
C GLY A 59 -2.69 -8.50 -1.57
N TYR A 60 -3.43 -9.47 -2.04
CA TYR A 60 -4.44 -10.18 -1.25
C TYR A 60 -3.85 -11.32 -0.43
N GLY A 61 -2.65 -11.79 -0.77
CA GLY A 61 -1.91 -12.79 -0.05
C GLY A 61 -0.85 -12.22 0.89
N GLU A 62 -0.11 -13.12 1.50
CA GLU A 62 1.02 -12.78 2.39
C GLU A 62 2.34 -13.17 1.74
N ALA A 63 3.15 -12.19 1.39
CA ALA A 63 4.40 -12.39 0.65
C ALA A 63 5.38 -13.33 1.37
N THR A 64 5.40 -13.32 2.71
CA THR A 64 6.27 -14.19 3.52
C THR A 64 5.91 -15.67 3.47
N THR A 65 4.75 -16.03 2.90
CA THR A 65 4.35 -17.42 2.64
C THR A 65 4.88 -17.95 1.32
N HIS A 66 5.45 -17.10 0.46
CA HIS A 66 5.94 -17.52 -0.85
C HIS A 66 7.17 -18.43 -0.70
N PRO A 67 7.21 -19.63 -1.31
CA PRO A 67 8.31 -20.59 -1.12
C PRO A 67 9.65 -20.07 -1.63
N ARG A 68 9.64 -19.10 -2.54
CA ARG A 68 10.83 -18.42 -3.07
C ARG A 68 11.02 -17.02 -2.48
N PHE A 69 10.58 -16.80 -1.26
CA PHE A 69 10.66 -15.50 -0.60
C PHE A 69 12.08 -14.91 -0.63
N PHE A 70 13.08 -15.69 -0.24
CA PHE A 70 14.47 -15.24 -0.19
C PHE A 70 15.03 -14.92 -1.57
N ASP A 71 14.79 -15.78 -2.56
CA ASP A 71 15.23 -15.54 -3.95
C ASP A 71 14.65 -14.23 -4.51
N TYR A 72 13.38 -13.96 -4.17
CA TYR A 72 12.70 -12.76 -4.67
C TYR A 72 13.19 -11.49 -3.96
N VAL A 73 13.49 -11.57 -2.67
CA VAL A 73 14.10 -10.48 -1.91
C VAL A 73 15.50 -10.18 -2.42
N ASP A 74 16.32 -11.19 -2.74
CA ASP A 74 17.66 -10.99 -3.28
C ASP A 74 17.66 -10.23 -4.61
N ALA A 75 16.65 -10.48 -5.45
CA ALA A 75 16.50 -9.76 -6.71
C ALA A 75 16.20 -8.25 -6.54
N LEU A 76 15.75 -7.81 -5.37
CA LEU A 76 15.48 -6.39 -5.09
C LEU A 76 16.76 -5.59 -4.86
N ARG A 77 17.79 -6.21 -4.27
CA ARG A 77 18.99 -5.52 -3.76
C ARG A 77 19.75 -4.73 -4.80
N GLN A 78 19.75 -5.18 -6.04
CA GLN A 78 20.50 -4.57 -7.15
C GLN A 78 19.61 -3.73 -8.06
N HIS A 79 18.31 -3.68 -7.79
CA HIS A 79 17.37 -2.97 -8.62
C HIS A 79 17.34 -1.46 -8.29
N PRO A 80 17.36 -0.56 -9.29
CA PRO A 80 17.46 0.88 -9.03
C PRO A 80 16.18 1.53 -8.50
N VAL A 81 15.05 0.84 -8.53
CA VAL A 81 13.77 1.32 -8.00
C VAL A 81 13.68 1.01 -6.51
N ARG A 82 13.07 1.89 -5.75
CA ARG A 82 12.75 1.69 -4.33
C ARG A 82 11.69 0.62 -4.14
N PHE A 83 11.91 -0.28 -3.18
CA PHE A 83 10.96 -1.30 -2.78
C PHE A 83 10.51 -1.10 -1.33
N ASP A 84 9.21 -1.25 -1.12
CA ASP A 84 8.58 -1.36 0.18
C ASP A 84 7.83 -2.72 0.23
N MET A 85 7.51 -3.21 1.42
CA MET A 85 6.75 -4.46 1.58
C MET A 85 5.66 -4.27 2.62
N VAL A 86 4.48 -4.86 2.37
CA VAL A 86 3.40 -5.01 3.35
C VAL A 86 3.31 -6.47 3.76
N SER A 87 3.22 -6.71 5.07
CA SER A 87 3.11 -8.06 5.65
C SER A 87 2.14 -8.07 6.82
N ASN A 88 1.52 -9.20 7.10
CA ASN A 88 0.78 -9.41 8.34
C ASN A 88 1.70 -9.68 9.56
N GLY A 89 2.99 -9.81 9.35
CA GLY A 89 4.00 -9.93 10.40
C GLY A 89 4.13 -11.30 11.04
N HIS A 90 3.21 -12.23 10.80
CA HIS A 90 3.16 -13.49 11.54
C HIS A 90 4.31 -14.45 11.24
N LEU A 91 4.79 -14.47 9.98
CA LEU A 91 5.89 -15.33 9.54
C LEU A 91 7.22 -14.58 9.40
N LEU A 92 7.32 -13.37 9.95
CA LEU A 92 8.56 -12.58 10.01
C LEU A 92 9.44 -13.07 11.17
N ASP A 93 10.12 -14.19 10.97
CA ASP A 93 11.18 -14.65 11.87
C ASP A 93 12.46 -13.79 11.71
N GLU A 94 13.43 -14.00 12.59
CA GLU A 94 14.70 -13.25 12.56
C GLU A 94 15.45 -13.43 11.25
N GLU A 95 15.39 -14.59 10.62
CA GLU A 95 16.04 -14.86 9.35
C GLU A 95 15.47 -13.96 8.24
N LYS A 96 14.15 -13.91 8.11
CA LYS A 96 13.49 -13.03 7.12
C LYS A 96 13.71 -11.55 7.43
N ILE A 97 13.66 -11.17 8.72
CA ILE A 97 13.92 -9.79 9.13
C ILE A 97 15.32 -9.36 8.70
N ARG A 98 16.36 -10.17 9.01
CA ARG A 98 17.75 -9.89 8.61
C ARG A 98 17.93 -9.86 7.10
N HIS A 99 17.21 -10.75 6.41
CA HIS A 99 17.27 -10.83 4.96
C HIS A 99 16.60 -9.63 4.26
N LEU A 100 15.55 -9.08 4.84
CA LEU A 100 14.89 -7.87 4.35
C LEU A 100 15.70 -6.59 4.60
N ASP A 101 16.57 -6.57 5.62
CA ASP A 101 17.32 -5.35 5.97
C ASP A 101 18.23 -4.89 4.82
N GLY A 102 17.97 -3.69 4.32
CA GLY A 102 18.66 -3.09 3.18
C GLY A 102 18.23 -3.63 1.79
N ALA A 103 17.34 -4.65 1.73
CA ALA A 103 16.73 -5.06 0.47
C ALA A 103 15.48 -4.24 0.13
N ILE A 104 14.80 -3.75 1.15
CA ILE A 104 13.66 -2.85 1.04
C ILE A 104 13.88 -1.59 1.89
N ASP A 105 13.23 -0.49 1.52
CA ASP A 105 13.33 0.76 2.30
C ASP A 105 12.38 0.77 3.50
N LEU A 106 11.16 0.22 3.33
CA LEU A 106 10.13 0.23 4.35
C LEU A 106 9.40 -1.12 4.40
N LEU A 107 9.38 -1.74 5.56
CA LEU A 107 8.47 -2.83 5.89
C LEU A 107 7.26 -2.26 6.64
N ILE A 108 6.07 -2.46 6.11
CA ILE A 108 4.81 -2.06 6.74
C ILE A 108 4.13 -3.32 7.27
N VAL A 109 3.96 -3.42 8.58
CA VAL A 109 3.25 -4.54 9.19
C VAL A 109 1.82 -4.12 9.56
N SER A 110 0.85 -4.97 9.21
CA SER A 110 -0.55 -4.77 9.60
C SER A 110 -0.75 -5.18 11.06
N PHE A 111 -0.99 -4.19 11.93
CA PHE A 111 -1.24 -4.43 13.35
C PHE A 111 -2.26 -3.43 13.88
N SER A 112 -3.49 -3.85 14.11
CA SER A 112 -4.63 -2.94 14.28
C SER A 112 -5.12 -2.81 15.71
N SER A 113 -4.77 -3.72 16.62
CA SER A 113 -5.19 -3.65 18.01
C SER A 113 -4.23 -4.35 18.96
N ILE A 114 -3.98 -3.71 20.10
CA ILE A 114 -3.31 -4.33 21.26
C ILE A 114 -4.28 -5.20 22.08
N ASP A 115 -5.58 -4.99 21.96
CA ASP A 115 -6.60 -5.82 22.57
C ASP A 115 -6.60 -7.20 21.89
N PRO A 116 -6.40 -8.31 22.62
CA PRO A 116 -6.24 -9.63 22.02
C PRO A 116 -7.52 -10.17 21.38
N ASP A 117 -8.69 -9.81 21.87
CA ASP A 117 -9.95 -10.28 21.31
C ASP A 117 -10.29 -9.53 20.03
N VAL A 118 -10.08 -8.22 19.99
CA VAL A 118 -10.18 -7.41 18.78
C VAL A 118 -9.15 -7.87 17.74
N TYR A 119 -7.90 -8.12 18.15
CA TYR A 119 -6.87 -8.60 17.23
C TYR A 119 -7.26 -9.94 16.60
N ARG A 120 -7.72 -10.89 17.42
CA ARG A 120 -8.14 -12.22 16.96
C ARG A 120 -9.30 -12.15 15.97
N TYR A 121 -10.18 -11.17 16.10
CA TYR A 121 -11.26 -10.94 15.15
C TYR A 121 -10.75 -10.31 13.86
N VAL A 122 -10.01 -9.20 13.96
CA VAL A 122 -9.58 -8.40 12.79
C VAL A 122 -8.47 -9.08 11.99
N HIS A 123 -7.53 -9.73 12.67
CA HIS A 123 -6.42 -10.48 12.09
C HIS A 123 -6.61 -11.99 12.34
N ALA A 124 -7.78 -12.49 11.97
CA ALA A 124 -8.16 -13.87 12.22
C ALA A 124 -7.12 -14.88 11.68
N ASN A 125 -6.92 -15.97 12.43
CA ASN A 125 -5.92 -17.00 12.20
C ASN A 125 -4.45 -16.55 12.38
N LEU A 126 -4.21 -15.40 13.02
CA LEU A 126 -2.86 -14.96 13.39
C LEU A 126 -2.69 -14.93 14.91
N ASP A 127 -1.51 -15.29 15.38
CA ASP A 127 -1.11 -15.17 16.79
C ASP A 127 -0.58 -13.75 17.06
N GLN A 128 -1.30 -13.00 17.88
CA GLN A 128 -0.94 -11.63 18.26
C GLN A 128 0.42 -11.56 18.95
N GLN A 129 0.70 -12.46 19.91
CA GLN A 129 1.94 -12.44 20.69
C GLN A 129 3.15 -12.67 19.78
N ARG A 130 3.00 -13.59 18.82
CA ARG A 130 4.03 -13.83 17.81
C ARG A 130 4.28 -12.60 16.95
N VAL A 131 3.22 -11.92 16.48
CA VAL A 131 3.38 -10.69 15.69
C VAL A 131 4.02 -9.58 16.53
N MET A 132 3.63 -9.42 17.79
CA MET A 132 4.25 -8.44 18.69
C MET A 132 5.74 -8.73 18.91
N ALA A 133 6.12 -9.98 19.12
CA ALA A 133 7.51 -10.39 19.24
C ALA A 133 8.30 -10.12 17.95
N ASN A 134 7.71 -10.41 16.79
CA ASN A 134 8.34 -10.13 15.49
C ASN A 134 8.50 -8.63 15.23
N LEU A 135 7.54 -7.79 15.65
CA LEU A 135 7.66 -6.32 15.58
C LEU A 135 8.82 -5.81 16.43
N GLN A 136 8.96 -6.31 17.67
CA GLN A 136 10.06 -5.96 18.56
C GLN A 136 11.42 -6.41 17.98
N ALA A 137 11.47 -7.62 17.40
CA ALA A 137 12.67 -8.13 16.73
C ALA A 137 13.02 -7.27 15.50
N ALA A 138 12.07 -6.92 14.66
CA ALA A 138 12.29 -6.07 13.49
C ALA A 138 12.78 -4.68 13.89
N GLN A 139 12.17 -4.05 14.90
CA GLN A 139 12.60 -2.76 15.42
C GLN A 139 14.05 -2.77 15.94
N LYS A 140 14.48 -3.89 16.54
CA LYS A 140 15.84 -4.05 17.06
C LYS A 140 16.86 -4.39 15.96
N LEU A 141 16.46 -5.20 14.98
CA LEU A 141 17.39 -5.79 14.01
C LEU A 141 17.56 -4.95 12.74
N PHE A 142 16.56 -4.19 12.34
CA PHE A 142 16.68 -3.32 11.18
C PHE A 142 17.66 -2.19 11.42
N LYS A 143 18.59 -2.04 10.48
CA LYS A 143 19.59 -0.96 10.45
C LYS A 143 19.42 -0.05 9.24
N HIS A 144 18.97 -0.61 8.14
CA HIS A 144 18.83 0.06 6.85
C HIS A 144 17.35 0.17 6.42
N THR A 145 16.52 -0.79 6.82
CA THR A 145 15.09 -0.84 6.52
C THR A 145 14.29 -0.15 7.62
N GLN A 146 13.34 0.68 7.26
CA GLN A 146 12.41 1.29 8.22
C GLN A 146 11.28 0.32 8.54
N LEU A 147 10.83 0.30 9.81
CA LEU A 147 9.62 -0.38 10.22
C LEU A 147 8.45 0.62 10.31
N GLY A 148 7.36 0.29 9.66
CA GLY A 148 6.10 1.01 9.74
C GLY A 148 4.94 0.08 10.10
N ILE A 149 3.87 0.66 10.61
CA ILE A 149 2.63 -0.06 10.93
C ILE A 149 1.49 0.50 10.08
N SER A 150 0.69 -0.40 9.53
CA SER A 150 -0.61 -0.07 8.96
C SER A 150 -1.71 -0.47 9.93
N LEU A 151 -2.42 0.53 10.42
CA LEU A 151 -3.58 0.36 11.28
C LEU A 151 -4.83 0.22 10.39
N THR A 152 -5.54 -0.89 10.51
CA THR A 152 -6.78 -1.13 9.76
C THR A 152 -7.93 -0.45 10.48
N PRO A 153 -8.64 0.48 9.84
CA PRO A 153 -9.66 1.29 10.49
C PRO A 153 -11.02 0.57 10.56
N MET A 154 -11.08 -0.59 11.22
CA MET A 154 -12.35 -1.25 11.51
C MET A 154 -13.00 -0.66 12.76
N PRO A 155 -14.35 -0.58 12.84
CA PRO A 155 -15.07 -0.05 13.98
C PRO A 155 -14.65 -0.70 15.31
N GLU A 156 -14.40 -1.99 15.30
CA GLU A 156 -13.97 -2.78 16.46
C GLU A 156 -12.60 -2.35 17.00
N CYS A 157 -11.73 -1.83 16.14
CA CYS A 157 -10.40 -1.35 16.52
C CYS A 157 -10.44 0.02 17.23
N LEU A 158 -11.46 0.83 16.97
CA LEU A 158 -11.50 2.22 17.40
C LEU A 158 -11.44 2.43 18.91
N PRO A 159 -12.11 1.63 19.77
CA PRO A 159 -12.04 1.79 21.21
C PRO A 159 -10.63 1.59 21.79
N ALA A 160 -9.88 0.61 21.29
CA ALA A 160 -8.53 0.28 21.75
C ALA A 160 -7.41 0.97 20.91
N LEU A 161 -7.77 1.79 19.92
CA LEU A 161 -6.81 2.39 19.00
C LEU A 161 -5.83 3.35 19.71
N PRO A 162 -6.24 4.23 20.64
CA PRO A 162 -5.29 5.05 21.38
C PRO A 162 -4.23 4.23 22.11
N GLN A 163 -4.65 3.20 22.84
CA GLN A 163 -3.73 2.30 23.57
C GLN A 163 -2.80 1.53 22.61
N THR A 164 -3.33 1.12 21.45
CA THR A 164 -2.52 0.47 20.40
C THR A 164 -1.43 1.40 19.90
N ILE A 165 -1.77 2.67 19.61
CA ILE A 165 -0.80 3.67 19.14
C ILE A 165 0.25 3.96 20.22
N ASP A 166 -0.17 4.10 21.48
CA ASP A 166 0.74 4.39 22.57
C ASP A 166 1.71 3.21 22.80
N TRP A 167 1.21 1.97 22.73
CA TRP A 167 2.07 0.78 22.79
C TRP A 167 3.09 0.75 21.64
N LEU A 168 2.68 0.97 20.40
CA LEU A 168 3.59 1.01 19.25
C LEU A 168 4.67 2.08 19.40
N LYS A 169 4.29 3.27 19.85
CA LYS A 169 5.26 4.36 20.13
C LYS A 169 6.21 3.99 21.25
N ALA A 170 5.75 3.31 22.31
CA ALA A 170 6.60 2.82 23.40
C ALA A 170 7.61 1.78 22.92
N GLN A 171 7.31 0.99 21.86
CA GLN A 171 8.27 0.11 21.21
C GLN A 171 9.26 0.86 20.28
N GLY A 172 9.18 2.19 20.20
CA GLY A 172 10.03 2.99 19.30
C GLY A 172 9.56 3.04 17.85
N ILE A 173 8.41 2.47 17.52
CA ILE A 173 7.84 2.47 16.16
C ILE A 173 7.16 3.81 15.91
N ARG A 174 7.71 4.60 14.99
CA ARG A 174 7.25 5.98 14.74
C ARG A 174 6.48 6.16 13.45
N THR A 175 6.63 5.24 12.51
CA THR A 175 5.93 5.29 11.21
C THR A 175 4.61 4.53 11.34
N LEU A 176 3.54 5.27 11.64
CA LEU A 176 2.19 4.73 11.74
C LEU A 176 1.35 5.32 10.61
N THR A 177 0.73 4.44 9.83
CA THR A 177 -0.15 4.81 8.72
C THR A 177 -1.57 4.33 8.99
N MET A 178 -2.55 5.10 8.55
CA MET A 178 -3.95 4.77 8.64
C MET A 178 -4.70 5.45 7.51
N SER A 179 -5.63 4.74 6.87
CA SER A 179 -6.54 5.39 5.93
C SER A 179 -7.63 6.14 6.69
N PRO A 180 -7.96 7.39 6.34
CA PRO A 180 -9.10 8.10 6.89
C PRO A 180 -10.42 7.55 6.35
N THR A 181 -10.38 6.73 5.30
CA THR A 181 -11.56 6.09 4.71
C THR A 181 -11.55 4.61 5.04
N LEU A 182 -12.69 4.13 5.52
CA LEU A 182 -12.93 2.70 5.66
C LEU A 182 -13.19 2.14 4.27
N TYR A 183 -12.21 1.48 3.69
CA TYR A 183 -12.39 0.85 2.38
C TYR A 183 -13.32 -0.34 2.50
N ASN A 184 -14.37 -0.31 1.72
CA ASN A 184 -15.10 -1.53 1.41
C ASN A 184 -14.35 -2.25 0.27
N ARG A 185 -13.41 -3.10 0.62
CA ARG A 185 -12.72 -3.98 -0.34
C ARG A 185 -13.59 -5.17 -0.77
N GLY A 186 -14.90 -4.95 -0.97
CA GLY A 186 -15.87 -6.03 -1.22
C GLY A 186 -16.37 -6.70 0.06
N GLY A 187 -15.91 -6.28 1.24
CA GLY A 187 -16.48 -6.63 2.54
C GLY A 187 -17.61 -5.68 2.90
N SER A 188 -18.66 -6.18 3.52
CA SER A 188 -19.80 -5.39 3.99
C SER A 188 -19.45 -4.64 5.28
N LEU A 189 -18.73 -3.52 5.19
CA LEU A 189 -18.64 -2.62 6.32
C LEU A 189 -19.90 -1.75 6.33
N GLN A 190 -20.75 -1.94 7.30
CA GLN A 190 -21.95 -1.13 7.52
C GLN A 190 -21.64 -0.01 8.50
N ASP A 191 -22.23 1.14 8.28
CA ASP A 191 -22.27 2.30 9.19
C ASP A 191 -20.94 3.03 9.45
N HIS A 192 -20.50 3.82 8.44
CA HIS A 192 -19.14 4.37 8.39
C HIS A 192 -18.98 5.80 8.89
N GLU A 193 -20.06 6.60 9.06
CA GLU A 193 -19.90 8.03 9.29
C GLU A 193 -19.32 8.34 10.68
N LEU A 194 -19.85 7.72 11.74
CA LEU A 194 -19.36 7.89 13.11
C LEU A 194 -17.93 7.34 13.27
N ALA A 195 -17.66 6.17 12.71
CA ALA A 195 -16.33 5.57 12.72
C ALA A 195 -15.31 6.44 11.97
N THR A 196 -15.70 7.00 10.83
CA THR A 196 -14.84 7.91 10.05
C THR A 196 -14.55 9.21 10.80
N ALA A 197 -15.54 9.79 11.48
CA ALA A 197 -15.33 11.00 12.28
C ALA A 197 -14.37 10.73 13.45
N ARG A 198 -14.57 9.63 14.19
CA ARG A 198 -13.68 9.20 15.27
C ARG A 198 -12.27 8.94 14.78
N LEU A 199 -12.12 8.27 13.66
CA LEU A 199 -10.85 8.00 13.03
C LEU A 199 -10.09 9.29 12.67
N ARG A 200 -10.76 10.27 12.07
CA ARG A 200 -10.16 11.57 11.76
C ARG A 200 -9.66 12.29 13.01
N GLN A 201 -10.41 12.25 14.09
CA GLN A 201 -9.98 12.81 15.38
C GLN A 201 -8.69 12.16 15.88
N ILE A 202 -8.61 10.82 15.82
CA ILE A 202 -7.43 10.06 16.24
C ILE A 202 -6.22 10.39 15.34
N ILE A 203 -6.41 10.42 14.01
CA ILE A 203 -5.35 10.82 13.08
C ILE A 203 -4.79 12.21 13.43
N GLN A 204 -5.65 13.17 13.73
CA GLN A 204 -5.23 14.52 14.14
C GLN A 204 -4.54 14.54 15.50
N GLN A 205 -5.14 13.86 16.49
CA GLN A 205 -4.63 13.83 17.87
C GLN A 205 -3.22 13.21 17.94
N TYR A 206 -2.97 12.15 17.19
CA TYR A 206 -1.70 11.40 17.23
C TYR A 206 -0.74 11.79 16.11
N GLY A 207 -1.12 12.70 15.22
CA GLY A 207 -0.28 13.13 14.09
C GLY A 207 0.04 12.00 13.11
N LEU A 208 -0.91 11.08 12.90
CA LEU A 208 -0.72 9.91 12.04
C LEU A 208 -0.69 10.32 10.57
N ARG A 209 0.07 9.56 9.78
CA ARG A 209 0.02 9.69 8.33
C ARG A 209 -1.17 8.94 7.77
N SER A 210 -1.85 9.55 6.82
CA SER A 210 -2.85 8.87 6.01
C SER A 210 -2.20 8.42 4.71
N GLN A 211 -2.53 7.22 4.25
CA GLN A 211 -2.07 6.73 2.94
C GLN A 211 -2.50 7.63 1.77
N GLU A 212 -3.60 8.38 1.94
CA GLU A 212 -4.06 9.36 0.94
C GLU A 212 -3.08 10.54 0.75
N PHE A 213 -2.21 10.82 1.73
CA PHE A 213 -1.25 11.93 1.65
C PHE A 213 0.13 11.53 1.13
N ASP A 214 0.38 10.24 0.91
CA ASP A 214 1.67 9.78 0.36
C ASP A 214 1.82 10.13 -1.12
N PHE A 215 0.70 10.38 -1.80
CA PHE A 215 0.67 10.82 -3.19
C PHE A 215 -0.12 12.13 -3.33
N VAL A 216 0.55 13.12 -3.90
CA VAL A 216 -0.08 14.39 -4.28
C VAL A 216 0.06 14.53 -5.79
N PRO A 217 -1.05 14.46 -6.57
CA PRO A 217 -1.00 14.68 -8.00
C PRO A 217 -0.50 16.09 -8.28
N SER A 218 0.26 16.26 -9.37
CA SER A 218 0.64 17.60 -9.80
C SER A 218 -0.61 18.43 -10.18
N ALA A 219 -0.55 19.74 -9.98
CA ALA A 219 -1.65 20.61 -10.39
C ALA A 219 -1.97 20.47 -11.89
N GLY A 220 -0.95 20.20 -12.72
CA GLY A 220 -1.11 19.92 -14.14
C GLY A 220 -1.89 18.63 -14.43
N GLU A 221 -1.68 17.59 -13.62
CA GLU A 221 -2.43 16.33 -13.74
C GLU A 221 -3.90 16.52 -13.37
N VAL A 222 -4.18 17.18 -12.23
CA VAL A 222 -5.54 17.49 -11.81
C VAL A 222 -6.26 18.34 -12.88
N PHE A 223 -5.56 19.33 -13.44
CA PHE A 223 -6.10 20.18 -14.51
C PHE A 223 -6.42 19.37 -15.77
N ARG A 224 -5.52 18.50 -16.22
CA ARG A 224 -5.79 17.63 -17.39
C ARG A 224 -6.99 16.73 -17.17
N GLN A 225 -7.11 16.10 -16.01
CA GLN A 225 -8.23 15.21 -15.69
C GLN A 225 -9.54 15.97 -15.53
N TRP A 226 -9.51 17.15 -14.89
CA TRP A 226 -10.66 18.03 -14.82
C TRP A 226 -11.14 18.47 -16.22
N ARG A 227 -10.22 18.92 -17.07
CA ARG A 227 -10.52 19.33 -18.45
C ARG A 227 -11.07 18.16 -19.29
N ALA A 228 -10.56 16.98 -19.09
CA ALA A 228 -11.03 15.76 -19.78
C ALA A 228 -12.33 15.22 -19.20
N ASN A 229 -12.91 15.88 -18.19
CA ASN A 229 -14.12 15.42 -17.47
C ASN A 229 -14.02 13.98 -16.95
N ARG A 230 -12.81 13.56 -16.58
CA ARG A 230 -12.58 12.22 -16.05
C ARG A 230 -12.94 12.16 -14.57
N PHE A 231 -13.36 10.98 -14.12
CA PHE A 231 -13.61 10.79 -12.70
C PHE A 231 -12.31 10.77 -11.89
N LYS A 232 -12.36 11.34 -10.70
CA LYS A 232 -11.31 11.30 -9.72
C LYS A 232 -11.27 9.91 -9.07
N CYS A 233 -10.11 9.30 -9.05
CA CYS A 233 -9.89 8.04 -8.36
C CYS A 233 -8.43 8.00 -7.90
N VAL A 234 -8.20 8.10 -6.59
CA VAL A 234 -6.85 8.10 -6.02
C VAL A 234 -6.11 6.80 -6.37
N PRO A 235 -6.65 5.60 -6.11
CA PRO A 235 -5.94 4.37 -6.47
C PRO A 235 -5.54 4.28 -7.93
N ARG A 236 -6.48 4.60 -8.83
CA ARG A 236 -6.22 4.55 -10.27
C ARG A 236 -5.14 5.54 -10.72
N ASN A 237 -5.11 6.72 -10.10
CA ASN A 237 -4.22 7.81 -10.54
C ASN A 237 -2.81 7.68 -9.98
N VAL A 238 -2.63 6.94 -8.89
CA VAL A 238 -1.36 6.88 -8.15
C VAL A 238 -0.73 5.50 -8.14
N ASP A 239 -1.54 4.45 -8.27
CA ASP A 239 -1.11 3.07 -8.14
C ASP A 239 -1.43 2.26 -9.39
N LEU A 240 -0.56 1.29 -9.66
CA LEU A 240 -0.77 0.21 -10.58
C LEU A 240 -0.67 -1.10 -9.81
N PHE A 241 -1.59 -2.03 -10.03
CA PHE A 241 -1.55 -3.34 -9.42
C PHE A 241 -1.16 -4.41 -10.43
N VAL A 242 -0.17 -5.23 -10.07
CA VAL A 242 0.26 -6.41 -10.83
C VAL A 242 -0.02 -7.64 -9.98
N ALA A 243 -0.91 -8.49 -10.48
CA ALA A 243 -1.29 -9.74 -9.83
C ALA A 243 -0.19 -10.80 -9.88
N ALA A 244 -0.29 -11.84 -9.07
CA ALA A 244 0.65 -12.97 -9.06
C ALA A 244 0.72 -13.72 -10.42
N SER A 245 -0.32 -13.63 -11.24
CA SER A 245 -0.34 -14.11 -12.62
C SER A 245 0.57 -13.31 -13.57
N GLY A 246 0.88 -12.05 -13.24
CA GLY A 246 1.51 -11.07 -14.12
C GLY A 246 0.53 -10.15 -14.83
N ASP A 247 -0.76 -10.25 -14.54
CA ASP A 247 -1.77 -9.37 -15.11
C ASP A 247 -1.73 -7.99 -14.44
N TYR A 248 -1.79 -6.96 -15.26
CA TYR A 248 -2.08 -5.59 -14.81
C TYR A 248 -3.58 -5.45 -14.57
N LEU A 249 -3.98 -5.17 -13.34
CA LEU A 249 -5.38 -4.95 -13.01
C LEU A 249 -5.76 -3.48 -13.10
N TYR A 250 -7.03 -3.23 -13.43
CA TYR A 250 -7.58 -1.88 -13.48
C TYR A 250 -7.45 -1.14 -12.14
N CYS A 251 -7.69 -1.84 -11.04
CA CYS A 251 -7.65 -1.32 -9.68
C CYS A 251 -7.22 -2.43 -8.71
N TYR A 252 -6.58 -2.06 -7.61
CA TYR A 252 -6.24 -3.01 -6.55
C TYR A 252 -7.47 -3.57 -5.81
N ASN A 253 -8.67 -2.99 -6.00
CA ASN A 253 -9.92 -3.56 -5.45
C ASN A 253 -10.52 -4.67 -6.32
N ASP A 254 -9.96 -4.93 -7.50
CA ASP A 254 -10.40 -6.03 -8.38
C ASP A 254 -9.88 -7.39 -7.89
N ALA A 255 -10.35 -7.82 -6.71
CA ALA A 255 -9.91 -9.07 -6.08
C ALA A 255 -10.25 -10.31 -6.93
N ALA A 256 -11.34 -10.26 -7.66
CA ALA A 256 -11.77 -11.35 -8.54
C ALA A 256 -11.04 -11.38 -9.89
N HIS A 257 -10.12 -10.42 -10.16
CA HIS A 257 -9.36 -10.27 -11.40
C HIS A 257 -10.25 -10.21 -12.66
N GLN A 258 -11.37 -9.52 -12.56
CA GLN A 258 -12.35 -9.43 -13.66
C GLN A 258 -12.04 -8.34 -14.68
N HIS A 259 -11.13 -7.40 -14.34
CA HIS A 259 -10.81 -6.25 -15.18
C HIS A 259 -9.29 -6.16 -15.47
N PRO A 260 -8.68 -7.21 -16.06
CA PRO A 260 -7.27 -7.14 -16.48
C PRO A 260 -7.13 -6.16 -17.65
N ILE A 261 -6.07 -5.36 -17.63
CA ILE A 261 -5.78 -4.40 -18.72
C ILE A 261 -4.80 -5.00 -19.72
N GLY A 262 -3.94 -5.90 -19.27
CA GLY A 262 -2.93 -6.57 -20.03
C GLY A 262 -1.97 -7.34 -19.15
N HIS A 263 -0.88 -7.84 -19.72
CA HIS A 263 0.07 -8.71 -19.02
C HIS A 263 1.51 -8.20 -19.14
N VAL A 264 2.34 -8.39 -18.12
CA VAL A 264 3.73 -7.92 -18.05
C VAL A 264 4.63 -8.48 -19.14
N SER A 265 4.31 -9.66 -19.71
CA SER A 265 5.07 -10.24 -20.82
C SER A 265 4.93 -9.44 -22.12
N THR A 266 3.83 -8.72 -22.31
CA THR A 266 3.52 -8.04 -23.56
C THR A 266 3.54 -6.52 -23.46
N LEU A 267 3.30 -5.95 -22.26
CA LEU A 267 3.14 -4.52 -22.08
C LEU A 267 4.11 -3.96 -21.03
N GLY A 268 4.67 -2.78 -21.34
CA GLY A 268 5.36 -1.95 -20.36
C GLY A 268 4.37 -1.06 -19.57
N ILE A 269 4.87 -0.47 -18.49
CA ILE A 269 4.06 0.35 -17.56
C ILE A 269 3.44 1.56 -18.28
N SER A 270 4.20 2.31 -19.05
CA SER A 270 3.70 3.48 -19.79
C SER A 270 2.57 3.14 -20.77
N GLU A 271 2.69 2.00 -21.47
CA GLU A 271 1.63 1.56 -22.40
C GLU A 271 0.38 1.16 -21.63
N MET A 272 0.54 0.42 -20.53
CA MET A 272 -0.54 0.01 -19.68
C MET A 272 -1.27 1.23 -19.09
N LEU A 273 -0.54 2.25 -18.60
CA LEU A 273 -1.14 3.48 -18.07
C LEU A 273 -1.94 4.22 -19.15
N ARG A 274 -1.43 4.29 -20.39
CA ARG A 274 -2.17 4.88 -21.53
C ARG A 274 -3.48 4.14 -21.79
N ARG A 275 -3.46 2.81 -21.79
CA ARG A 275 -4.69 2.00 -21.95
C ARG A 275 -5.69 2.26 -20.82
N ARG A 276 -5.21 2.22 -19.55
CA ARG A 276 -6.06 2.48 -18.40
C ARG A 276 -6.67 3.89 -18.41
N GLU A 277 -5.94 4.89 -18.87
CA GLU A 277 -6.45 6.25 -19.01
C GLU A 277 -7.61 6.38 -19.99
N GLN A 278 -7.64 5.55 -21.03
CA GLN A 278 -8.72 5.53 -22.02
C GLN A 278 -9.97 4.78 -21.53
N MET A 279 -9.84 3.97 -20.48
CA MET A 279 -10.95 3.19 -19.93
C MET A 279 -11.88 4.06 -19.08
N ALA A 280 -13.18 3.83 -19.21
CA ALA A 280 -14.17 4.39 -18.31
C ALA A 280 -14.13 3.74 -16.92
N ALA A 281 -14.94 4.26 -15.99
CA ALA A 281 -15.20 3.58 -14.73
C ALA A 281 -15.80 2.19 -15.00
N GLN A 282 -15.31 1.16 -14.32
CA GLN A 282 -15.74 -0.21 -14.55
C GLN A 282 -17.02 -0.50 -13.74
N PRO A 283 -18.11 -0.91 -14.39
CA PRO A 283 -19.33 -1.35 -13.70
C PRO A 283 -19.00 -2.48 -12.71
N GLY A 284 -19.70 -2.52 -11.59
CA GLY A 284 -19.48 -3.51 -10.53
C GLY A 284 -18.26 -3.24 -9.66
N LEU A 285 -17.15 -2.77 -10.24
CA LEU A 285 -15.93 -2.43 -9.48
C LEU A 285 -15.95 -1.00 -8.95
N CYS A 286 -16.41 -0.05 -9.77
CA CYS A 286 -16.43 1.37 -9.41
C CYS A 286 -17.76 1.82 -8.84
N ASP A 287 -18.82 1.01 -8.94
CA ASP A 287 -20.14 1.36 -8.46
C ASP A 287 -20.19 1.25 -6.93
N GLY A 288 -20.66 2.31 -6.27
CA GLY A 288 -20.63 2.41 -4.81
C GLY A 288 -19.24 2.56 -4.18
N CYS A 289 -18.19 2.66 -4.99
CA CYS A 289 -16.82 2.85 -4.47
C CYS A 289 -16.68 4.25 -3.86
N ASN A 290 -16.28 4.31 -2.59
CA ASN A 290 -16.05 5.55 -1.84
C ASN A 290 -14.84 6.37 -2.33
N MET A 291 -13.95 5.76 -3.12
CA MET A 291 -12.78 6.42 -3.72
C MET A 291 -13.10 7.10 -5.05
N ARG A 292 -14.30 6.91 -5.59
CA ARG A 292 -14.75 7.49 -6.85
C ARG A 292 -15.41 8.84 -6.61
N ASP A 293 -14.91 9.88 -7.29
CA ASP A 293 -15.50 11.22 -7.27
C ASP A 293 -15.27 11.90 -8.64
N ARG A 294 -15.68 13.15 -8.77
CA ARG A 294 -15.38 14.01 -9.92
C ARG A 294 -14.51 15.17 -9.49
N TYR A 295 -13.55 15.53 -10.33
CA TYR A 295 -12.77 16.75 -10.09
C TYR A 295 -13.66 18.00 -10.18
N ARG A 296 -13.64 18.79 -9.13
CA ARG A 296 -14.31 20.10 -9.07
C ARG A 296 -13.28 21.21 -9.27
N ALA A 297 -13.71 22.35 -9.84
CA ALA A 297 -12.79 23.46 -10.09
C ALA A 297 -12.01 23.92 -8.85
N GLY A 298 -12.62 23.95 -7.66
CA GLY A 298 -11.94 24.29 -6.40
C GLY A 298 -10.85 23.30 -5.95
N GLU A 299 -10.84 22.08 -6.48
CA GLU A 299 -9.81 21.08 -6.15
C GLU A 299 -8.48 21.38 -6.85
N LEU A 300 -8.47 22.10 -7.97
CA LEU A 300 -7.25 22.58 -8.60
C LEU A 300 -6.40 23.43 -7.65
N VAL A 301 -7.05 24.33 -6.92
CA VAL A 301 -6.37 25.18 -5.92
C VAL A 301 -5.85 24.32 -4.77
N LYS A 302 -6.68 23.40 -4.25
CA LYS A 302 -6.27 22.48 -3.18
C LYS A 302 -5.11 21.58 -3.61
N ALA A 303 -5.16 21.03 -4.83
CA ALA A 303 -4.08 20.23 -5.38
C ALA A 303 -2.78 21.02 -5.55
N GLY A 304 -2.86 22.28 -6.02
CA GLY A 304 -1.72 23.18 -6.12
C GLY A 304 -1.06 23.46 -4.77
N ILE A 305 -1.86 23.76 -3.74
CA ILE A 305 -1.37 23.99 -2.37
C ILE A 305 -0.76 22.70 -1.79
N ALA A 306 -1.43 21.57 -1.94
CA ALA A 306 -0.94 20.29 -1.44
C ALA A 306 0.36 19.88 -2.14
N PHE A 307 0.47 20.08 -3.45
CA PHE A 307 1.69 19.82 -4.21
C PHE A 307 2.84 20.72 -3.77
N ALA A 308 2.60 22.01 -3.57
CA ALA A 308 3.62 22.94 -3.06
C ALA A 308 4.11 22.52 -1.66
N ARG A 309 3.21 22.16 -0.75
CA ARG A 309 3.55 21.67 0.59
C ARG A 309 4.36 20.37 0.55
N SER A 310 3.98 19.41 -0.30
CA SER A 310 4.71 18.14 -0.44
C SER A 310 6.14 18.36 -0.96
N ARG A 311 6.34 19.32 -1.88
CA ARG A 311 7.67 19.69 -2.37
C ARG A 311 8.54 20.33 -1.28
N LEU A 312 7.97 21.19 -0.46
CA LEU A 312 8.66 21.81 0.67
C LEU A 312 9.05 20.76 1.73
N GLN A 313 8.16 19.81 2.02
CA GLN A 313 8.44 18.70 2.94
C GLN A 313 9.51 17.74 2.40
N ALA A 314 9.48 17.43 1.12
CA ALA A 314 10.51 16.61 0.46
C ALA A 314 11.88 17.30 0.48
N ALA A 315 11.92 18.61 0.26
CA ALA A 315 13.16 19.40 0.34
C ALA A 315 13.74 19.45 1.77
N SER A 316 12.88 19.50 2.79
CA SER A 316 13.32 19.45 4.20
C SER A 316 13.81 18.06 4.61
N ARG A 317 13.21 16.98 4.10
CA ARG A 317 13.67 15.60 4.33
C ARG A 317 15.03 15.32 3.68
N ASN A 318 15.25 15.78 2.45
CA ASN A 318 16.55 15.65 1.80
C ASN A 318 17.66 16.40 2.56
N ARG A 319 17.37 17.53 3.21
CA ARG A 319 18.33 18.21 4.09
C ARG A 319 18.66 17.40 5.34
N LEU A 320 17.69 16.71 5.95
CA LEU A 320 17.93 15.85 7.13
C LEU A 320 18.74 14.59 6.81
N ILE A 321 18.57 14.03 5.60
CA ILE A 321 19.36 12.87 5.15
C ILE A 321 20.83 13.28 4.87
N PHE A 322 21.09 14.51 4.40
CA PHE A 322 22.43 15.03 4.17
C PHE A 322 23.17 15.41 5.46
N ILE A 323 22.49 15.78 6.52
CA ILE A 323 23.10 16.14 7.82
C ILE A 323 23.46 14.89 8.63
N GLY A 324 22.89 13.73 8.35
CA GLY A 324 23.15 12.46 9.04
C GLY A 324 24.31 11.62 8.46
N LYS A 325 25.02 12.10 7.41
CA LYS A 325 26.16 11.38 6.80
C LYS A 325 27.53 12.04 6.99
N SER A 326 27.63 13.03 7.88
CA SER A 326 28.91 13.63 8.25
C SER A 326 29.07 13.59 9.78
N SER A 327 29.46 12.44 10.29
CA SER A 327 30.31 12.22 11.48
C SER A 327 30.47 10.72 11.72
#